data_9228d0cb2f6b3d3e18496d82a0e76a17
#
_entry.id   9228d0cb2f6b3d3e18496d82a0e76a17
#
_cell.length_a   1.000
_cell.length_b   1.000
_cell.length_c   1.000
_cell.angle_alpha   90.00
_cell.angle_beta   90.00
_cell.angle_gamma   90.00
#
_symmetry.space_group_name_H-M   'P 1'
#
loop_
_entity.id
_entity.type
_entity.pdbx_description
1 polymer ?
#
loop_
_entity_poly.entity_id
_entity_poly.type
_entity_poly.pdbx_seq_one_letter_code
_entity_poly.pdbx_strand_id
1 'polypeptide(L)'
;MTKFTFATSEEGFDTHIDQSVRGYSNLWTDVLKFSEYFVEDGTCVVDIGCSTGKLLKAMKEQNDKFAPKCLYKGIEIEEDFFPELIDEDNLKFWKGDVRGFEWVTGAVNCSLVTSIFSLQFMPKTNRQQIIDRIYEALVKGGAFIFSEKIFSIDSQLQEMMQFCYYDYKRQFYSAEELLDKEVNLRHMMKPLTYEELIGMIQQAGFESVQPFWQNFNFVGIIAIKKSQGKFSV
;
A
#
# COMPACT_ATOMS: atom_id res chain seq x y z
N MET A 1 -18.61 23.25 3.71
CA MET A 1 -18.14 21.90 4.09
C MET A 1 -16.66 21.85 3.76
N THR A 2 -15.81 21.74 4.76
CA THR A 2 -14.37 21.51 4.56
C THR A 2 -14.19 20.16 3.88
N LYS A 3 -13.44 20.11 2.78
CA LYS A 3 -13.12 18.86 2.07
C LYS A 3 -12.34 17.97 3.04
N PHE A 4 -12.80 16.74 3.27
CA PHE A 4 -12.05 15.79 4.08
C PHE A 4 -10.73 15.46 3.36
N THR A 5 -9.61 15.55 4.06
CA THR A 5 -8.29 15.17 3.56
C THR A 5 -7.56 14.36 4.63
N PHE A 6 -6.71 13.44 4.22
CA PHE A 6 -5.89 12.63 5.13
C PHE A 6 -4.70 13.40 5.70
N ALA A 7 -4.29 14.49 5.05
CA ALA A 7 -3.11 15.27 5.44
C ALA A 7 -3.35 16.22 6.62
N THR A 8 -4.61 16.61 6.87
CA THR A 8 -4.97 17.60 7.90
C THR A 8 -5.33 17.00 9.25
N SER A 9 -4.50 16.13 9.81
CA SER A 9 -4.59 15.88 11.24
C SER A 9 -3.69 16.88 12.00
N GLU A 10 -4.16 17.45 13.11
CA GLU A 10 -3.38 18.38 13.93
C GLU A 10 -2.05 17.78 14.39
N GLU A 11 -1.98 16.46 14.52
CA GLU A 11 -0.80 15.70 14.96
C GLU A 11 0.06 15.15 13.80
N GLY A 12 -0.30 15.45 12.55
CA GLY A 12 0.34 14.90 11.36
C GLY A 12 -0.19 13.52 10.93
N PHE A 13 -0.01 13.21 9.65
CA PHE A 13 -0.55 11.98 9.05
C PHE A 13 0.01 10.69 9.69
N ASP A 14 1.30 10.65 9.96
CA ASP A 14 1.96 9.45 10.50
C ASP A 14 1.45 9.06 11.89
N THR A 15 1.22 10.04 12.78
CA THR A 15 0.60 9.81 14.10
C THR A 15 -0.85 9.36 13.94
N HIS A 16 -1.59 10.06 13.07
CA HIS A 16 -2.99 9.74 12.82
C HIS A 16 -3.20 8.32 12.27
N ILE A 17 -2.37 7.82 11.37
CA ILE A 17 -2.52 6.47 10.81
C ILE A 17 -2.21 5.39 11.86
N ASP A 18 -1.22 5.59 12.73
CA ASP A 18 -0.88 4.67 13.81
C ASP A 18 -2.01 4.56 14.85
N GLN A 19 -2.67 5.67 15.17
CA GLN A 19 -3.88 5.70 16.01
C GLN A 19 -5.11 5.14 15.31
N SER A 20 -5.14 5.14 13.97
CA SER A 20 -6.26 4.66 13.16
C SER A 20 -6.19 3.18 12.83
N VAL A 21 -4.99 2.59 12.76
CA VAL A 21 -4.77 1.17 12.40
C VAL A 21 -3.86 0.54 13.44
N ARG A 22 -4.44 -0.29 14.30
CA ARG A 22 -3.70 -0.99 15.35
C ARG A 22 -2.56 -1.81 14.75
N GLY A 23 -1.31 -1.57 15.23
CA GLY A 23 -0.12 -2.26 14.76
C GLY A 23 0.39 -1.77 13.41
N TYR A 24 0.02 -0.57 12.98
CA TYR A 24 0.53 0.05 11.75
C TYR A 24 2.06 0.17 11.75
N SER A 25 2.66 0.56 12.88
CA SER A 25 4.11 0.65 13.04
C SER A 25 4.83 -0.70 12.81
N ASN A 26 4.21 -1.81 13.22
CA ASN A 26 4.74 -3.15 12.96
C ASN A 26 4.65 -3.49 11.47
N LEU A 27 3.47 -3.27 10.84
CA LEU A 27 3.30 -3.44 9.39
C LEU A 27 4.35 -2.65 8.62
N TRP A 28 4.54 -1.38 8.96
CA TRP A 28 5.51 -0.50 8.32
C TRP A 28 6.94 -1.04 8.44
N THR A 29 7.32 -1.48 9.65
CA THR A 29 8.64 -2.07 9.92
C THR A 29 8.86 -3.36 9.14
N ASP A 30 7.83 -4.23 9.06
CA ASP A 30 7.90 -5.47 8.29
C ASP A 30 8.08 -5.20 6.79
N VAL A 31 7.30 -4.25 6.23
CA VAL A 31 7.41 -3.85 4.82
C VAL A 31 8.79 -3.28 4.50
N LEU A 32 9.31 -2.41 5.39
CA LEU A 32 10.66 -1.87 5.26
C LEU A 32 11.71 -3.02 5.28
N LYS A 33 11.56 -3.98 6.21
CA LYS A 33 12.48 -5.12 6.30
C LYS A 33 12.40 -6.03 5.07
N PHE A 34 11.21 -6.28 4.54
CA PHE A 34 11.04 -7.07 3.32
C PHE A 34 11.69 -6.41 2.11
N SER A 35 11.80 -5.08 2.08
CA SER A 35 12.45 -4.39 0.95
C SER A 35 13.89 -4.88 0.71
N GLU A 36 14.61 -5.28 1.76
CA GLU A 36 15.98 -5.82 1.66
C GLU A 36 16.08 -7.09 0.79
N TYR A 37 14.97 -7.84 0.64
CA TYR A 37 14.94 -9.09 -0.12
C TYR A 37 14.61 -8.89 -1.59
N PHE A 38 14.05 -7.73 -1.96
CA PHE A 38 13.53 -7.50 -3.31
C PHE A 38 14.20 -6.34 -4.04
N VAL A 39 14.72 -5.34 -3.30
CA VAL A 39 15.37 -4.19 -3.94
C VAL A 39 16.66 -4.65 -4.61
N GLU A 40 16.76 -4.42 -5.94
CA GLU A 40 17.88 -4.81 -6.77
C GLU A 40 18.53 -3.59 -7.46
N ASP A 41 19.85 -3.60 -7.59
CA ASP A 41 20.58 -2.53 -8.27
C ASP A 41 20.19 -2.41 -9.74
N GLY A 42 19.99 -1.18 -10.22
CA GLY A 42 19.56 -0.91 -11.60
C GLY A 42 18.08 -1.18 -11.88
N THR A 43 17.27 -1.45 -10.86
CA THR A 43 15.80 -1.59 -10.97
C THR A 43 15.08 -0.35 -10.41
N CYS A 44 13.77 -0.44 -10.22
CA CYS A 44 13.03 0.58 -9.48
C CYS A 44 12.15 -0.01 -8.37
N VAL A 45 11.91 0.80 -7.35
CA VAL A 45 10.87 0.63 -6.33
C VAL A 45 9.76 1.65 -6.59
N VAL A 46 8.51 1.22 -6.57
CA VAL A 46 7.34 2.12 -6.71
C VAL A 46 6.46 2.02 -5.48
N ASP A 47 6.11 3.15 -4.87
CA ASP A 47 5.17 3.22 -3.74
C ASP A 47 3.90 3.97 -4.17
N ILE A 48 2.75 3.26 -4.15
CA ILE A 48 1.46 3.78 -4.60
C ILE A 48 0.70 4.36 -3.40
N GLY A 49 0.38 5.65 -3.45
CA GLY A 49 -0.20 6.40 -2.33
C GLY A 49 0.86 6.60 -1.25
N CYS A 50 2.00 7.16 -1.65
CA CYS A 50 3.17 7.28 -0.79
C CYS A 50 3.02 8.32 0.34
N SER A 51 1.91 9.07 0.39
CA SER A 51 1.60 10.11 1.38
C SER A 51 2.77 11.08 1.62
N THR A 52 3.37 11.11 2.80
CA THR A 52 4.55 11.94 3.14
C THR A 52 5.86 11.45 2.49
N GLY A 53 5.83 10.31 1.80
CA GLY A 53 7.02 9.67 1.22
C GLY A 53 7.94 8.99 2.23
N LYS A 54 7.55 8.91 3.50
CA LYS A 54 8.38 8.42 4.60
C LYS A 54 8.84 6.96 4.40
N LEU A 55 7.93 6.06 3.99
CA LEU A 55 8.28 4.65 3.74
C LEU A 55 9.29 4.54 2.60
N LEU A 56 9.07 5.24 1.50
CA LEU A 56 9.93 5.20 0.33
C LEU A 56 11.32 5.78 0.62
N LYS A 57 11.39 6.89 1.38
CA LYS A 57 12.66 7.49 1.85
C LYS A 57 13.44 6.52 2.75
N ALA A 58 12.76 5.84 3.69
CA ALA A 58 13.37 4.85 4.55
C ALA A 58 13.87 3.62 3.78
N MET A 59 13.10 3.13 2.78
CA MET A 59 13.56 2.07 1.88
C MET A 59 14.82 2.46 1.12
N LYS A 60 14.88 3.69 0.61
CA LYS A 60 16.07 4.22 -0.06
C LYS A 60 17.27 4.22 0.87
N GLU A 61 17.16 4.84 2.04
CA GLU A 61 18.25 4.93 3.02
C GLU A 61 18.77 3.54 3.43
N GLN A 62 17.86 2.58 3.66
CA GLN A 62 18.22 1.22 4.05
C GLN A 62 18.97 0.46 2.95
N ASN A 63 18.54 0.61 1.69
CA ASN A 63 18.97 -0.22 0.57
C ASN A 63 20.10 0.42 -0.29
N ASP A 64 20.35 1.72 -0.21
CA ASP A 64 21.36 2.42 -1.02
C ASP A 64 22.77 1.82 -0.89
N LYS A 65 23.10 1.21 0.22
CA LYS A 65 24.41 0.57 0.45
C LYS A 65 24.70 -0.64 -0.46
N PHE A 66 23.65 -1.33 -0.96
CA PHE A 66 23.79 -2.50 -1.82
C PHE A 66 23.06 -2.37 -3.18
N ALA A 67 22.18 -1.39 -3.32
CA ALA A 67 21.50 -1.07 -4.56
C ALA A 67 21.53 0.44 -4.89
N PRO A 68 22.74 1.05 -5.03
CA PRO A 68 22.90 2.51 -5.17
C PRO A 68 22.31 3.08 -6.46
N LYS A 69 22.06 2.24 -7.47
CA LYS A 69 21.44 2.63 -8.75
C LYS A 69 19.95 2.30 -8.83
N CYS A 70 19.36 1.83 -7.75
CA CYS A 70 17.92 1.63 -7.69
C CYS A 70 17.20 2.98 -7.73
N LEU A 71 16.14 3.07 -8.53
CA LEU A 71 15.29 4.26 -8.61
C LEU A 71 14.08 4.10 -7.69
N TYR A 72 13.79 5.10 -6.90
CA TYR A 72 12.64 5.14 -6.00
C TYR A 72 11.60 6.12 -6.53
N LYS A 73 10.36 5.65 -6.73
CA LYS A 73 9.27 6.44 -7.30
C LYS A 73 8.04 6.39 -6.40
N GLY A 74 7.66 7.52 -5.83
CA GLY A 74 6.42 7.68 -5.09
C GLY A 74 5.30 8.20 -5.99
N ILE A 75 4.09 7.67 -5.83
CA ILE A 75 2.89 8.14 -6.53
C ILE A 75 1.91 8.65 -5.48
N GLU A 76 1.48 9.92 -5.58
CA GLU A 76 0.52 10.52 -4.66
C GLU A 76 -0.46 11.41 -5.40
N ILE A 77 -1.75 11.25 -5.11
CA ILE A 77 -2.84 12.02 -5.72
C ILE A 77 -3.31 13.17 -4.82
N GLU A 78 -3.15 13.05 -3.51
CA GLU A 78 -3.62 14.05 -2.56
C GLU A 78 -2.65 15.24 -2.52
N GLU A 79 -3.15 16.41 -2.97
CA GLU A 79 -2.33 17.62 -3.14
C GLU A 79 -1.74 18.12 -1.82
N ASP A 80 -2.40 17.87 -0.69
CA ASP A 80 -1.97 18.33 0.62
C ASP A 80 -0.65 17.68 1.09
N PHE A 81 -0.26 16.51 0.51
CA PHE A 81 1.04 15.89 0.74
C PHE A 81 2.17 16.44 -0.15
N PHE A 82 1.84 17.12 -1.25
CA PHE A 82 2.84 17.54 -2.24
C PHE A 82 3.97 18.43 -1.70
N PRO A 83 3.78 19.28 -0.68
CA PRO A 83 4.87 20.05 -0.11
C PRO A 83 5.99 19.21 0.53
N GLU A 84 5.68 17.99 1.01
CA GLU A 84 6.65 17.08 1.62
C GLU A 84 7.38 16.18 0.61
N LEU A 85 6.86 16.11 -0.62
CA LEU A 85 7.36 15.27 -1.68
C LEU A 85 8.41 16.00 -2.51
N ILE A 86 9.65 15.97 -2.02
CA ILE A 86 10.81 16.63 -2.64
C ILE A 86 11.63 15.60 -3.40
N ASP A 87 11.85 15.86 -4.68
CA ASP A 87 12.69 15.04 -5.54
C ASP A 87 14.17 15.11 -5.12
N GLU A 88 14.81 13.95 -5.13
CA GLU A 88 16.28 13.78 -4.99
C GLU A 88 16.83 13.04 -6.22
N ASP A 89 18.13 12.73 -6.25
CA ASP A 89 18.78 12.12 -7.41
C ASP A 89 18.06 10.87 -7.94
N ASN A 90 17.95 9.83 -7.11
CA ASN A 90 17.30 8.56 -7.44
C ASN A 90 15.94 8.37 -6.76
N LEU A 91 15.38 9.43 -6.14
CA LEU A 91 14.06 9.47 -5.52
C LEU A 91 13.19 10.51 -6.23
N LYS A 92 12.08 10.09 -6.85
CA LYS A 92 11.18 10.94 -7.61
C LYS A 92 9.73 10.74 -7.20
N PHE A 93 8.94 11.81 -7.27
CA PHE A 93 7.53 11.77 -6.93
C PHE A 93 6.65 12.15 -8.11
N TRP A 94 5.75 11.24 -8.48
CA TRP A 94 4.65 11.50 -9.40
C TRP A 94 3.45 12.06 -8.62
N LYS A 95 3.16 13.32 -8.83
CA LYS A 95 2.03 14.03 -8.18
C LYS A 95 0.80 13.91 -9.07
N GLY A 96 0.04 12.83 -8.88
CA GLY A 96 -1.14 12.54 -9.70
C GLY A 96 -1.67 11.12 -9.55
N ASP A 97 -2.65 10.81 -10.37
CA ASP A 97 -3.35 9.52 -10.34
C ASP A 97 -2.49 8.39 -10.91
N VAL A 98 -2.38 7.28 -10.19
CA VAL A 98 -1.63 6.08 -10.61
C VAL A 98 -2.08 5.51 -11.95
N ARG A 99 -3.32 5.77 -12.37
CA ARG A 99 -3.84 5.36 -13.69
C ARG A 99 -3.11 6.04 -14.85
N GLY A 100 -2.60 7.25 -14.64
CA GLY A 100 -1.78 8.00 -15.60
C GLY A 100 -0.27 7.79 -15.45
N PHE A 101 0.17 7.00 -14.45
CA PHE A 101 1.59 6.77 -14.22
C PHE A 101 2.20 5.87 -15.29
N GLU A 102 3.38 6.25 -15.77
CA GLU A 102 4.17 5.44 -16.70
C GLU A 102 5.02 4.44 -15.93
N TRP A 103 4.53 3.18 -15.87
CA TRP A 103 5.16 2.09 -15.12
C TRP A 103 6.53 1.69 -15.65
N VAL A 104 6.72 1.78 -16.95
CA VAL A 104 7.98 1.43 -17.62
C VAL A 104 8.53 2.68 -18.29
N THR A 105 9.54 3.28 -17.68
CA THR A 105 10.31 4.36 -18.31
C THR A 105 11.62 3.78 -18.84
N GLY A 106 11.66 3.46 -20.13
CA GLY A 106 12.81 2.82 -20.76
C GLY A 106 12.93 1.32 -20.43
N ALA A 107 14.14 0.83 -20.16
CA ALA A 107 14.44 -0.58 -19.88
C ALA A 107 14.38 -0.93 -18.36
N VAL A 108 13.94 -0.03 -17.51
CA VAL A 108 13.99 -0.22 -16.04
C VAL A 108 12.67 -0.79 -15.54
N ASN A 109 12.69 -2.05 -15.12
CA ASN A 109 11.57 -2.74 -14.49
C ASN A 109 11.63 -2.60 -12.97
N CYS A 110 10.48 -2.82 -12.30
CA CYS A 110 10.39 -2.74 -10.86
C CYS A 110 10.83 -4.05 -10.19
N SER A 111 11.64 -3.96 -9.14
CA SER A 111 11.91 -5.10 -8.26
C SER A 111 10.93 -5.17 -7.08
N LEU A 112 10.38 -4.01 -6.68
CA LEU A 112 9.40 -3.93 -5.61
C LEU A 112 8.34 -2.88 -5.95
N VAL A 113 7.07 -3.22 -5.70
CA VAL A 113 5.97 -2.27 -5.67
C VAL A 113 5.28 -2.37 -4.32
N THR A 114 5.00 -1.23 -3.69
CA THR A 114 4.23 -1.15 -2.43
C THR A 114 2.95 -0.37 -2.60
N SER A 115 1.91 -0.71 -1.82
CA SER A 115 0.65 0.03 -1.74
C SER A 115 0.03 -0.17 -0.35
N ILE A 116 0.27 0.76 0.55
CA ILE A 116 -0.15 0.64 1.94
C ILE A 116 -1.44 1.44 2.16
N PHE A 117 -2.56 0.72 2.28
CA PHE A 117 -3.92 1.27 2.46
C PHE A 117 -4.36 2.25 1.37
N SER A 118 -3.93 2.04 0.11
CA SER A 118 -4.18 2.98 -0.99
C SER A 118 -5.17 2.46 -2.03
N LEU A 119 -5.08 1.17 -2.44
CA LEU A 119 -5.97 0.60 -3.47
C LEU A 119 -7.45 0.63 -3.04
N GLN A 120 -7.74 0.56 -1.75
CA GLN A 120 -9.11 0.62 -1.22
C GLN A 120 -9.86 1.92 -1.57
N PHE A 121 -9.15 2.98 -1.93
CA PHE A 121 -9.73 4.27 -2.35
C PHE A 121 -9.94 4.36 -3.86
N MET A 122 -9.40 3.42 -4.62
CA MET A 122 -9.66 3.35 -6.05
C MET A 122 -11.04 2.75 -6.34
N PRO A 123 -11.71 3.18 -7.44
CA PRO A 123 -12.89 2.48 -7.94
C PRO A 123 -12.60 1.00 -8.20
N LYS A 124 -13.48 0.10 -7.74
CA LYS A 124 -13.29 -1.35 -7.91
C LYS A 124 -13.01 -1.75 -9.36
N THR A 125 -13.63 -1.06 -10.32
CA THR A 125 -13.48 -1.30 -11.76
C THR A 125 -12.07 -1.05 -12.31
N ASN A 126 -11.26 -0.25 -11.62
CA ASN A 126 -9.91 0.09 -12.05
C ASN A 126 -8.81 -0.75 -11.36
N ARG A 127 -9.13 -1.42 -10.23
CA ARG A 127 -8.11 -2.09 -9.42
C ARG A 127 -7.43 -3.23 -10.16
N GLN A 128 -8.20 -4.07 -10.87
CA GLN A 128 -7.62 -5.17 -11.65
C GLN A 128 -6.59 -4.64 -12.65
N GLN A 129 -6.94 -3.60 -13.42
CA GLN A 129 -6.03 -3.03 -14.40
C GLN A 129 -4.72 -2.50 -13.76
N ILE A 130 -4.80 -1.92 -12.57
CA ILE A 130 -3.59 -1.45 -11.85
C ILE A 130 -2.76 -2.64 -11.38
N ILE A 131 -3.39 -3.68 -10.82
CA ILE A 131 -2.69 -4.90 -10.38
C ILE A 131 -2.02 -5.61 -11.56
N ASP A 132 -2.69 -5.68 -12.73
CA ASP A 132 -2.12 -6.24 -13.96
C ASP A 132 -0.87 -5.46 -14.40
N ARG A 133 -0.93 -4.11 -14.39
CA ARG A 133 0.22 -3.26 -14.70
C ARG A 133 1.37 -3.43 -13.71
N ILE A 134 1.07 -3.60 -12.41
CA ILE A 134 2.08 -3.91 -11.40
C ILE A 134 2.78 -5.22 -11.75
N TYR A 135 2.00 -6.27 -12.05
CA TYR A 135 2.56 -7.56 -12.42
C TYR A 135 3.44 -7.47 -13.67
N GLU A 136 2.99 -6.76 -14.70
CA GLU A 136 3.76 -6.55 -15.93
C GLU A 136 5.08 -5.81 -15.66
N ALA A 137 5.05 -4.76 -14.85
CA ALA A 137 6.21 -3.93 -14.53
C ALA A 137 7.26 -4.63 -13.65
N LEU A 138 6.86 -5.63 -12.86
CA LEU A 138 7.78 -6.34 -11.98
C LEU A 138 8.76 -7.23 -12.76
N VAL A 139 10.02 -7.24 -12.34
CA VAL A 139 10.99 -8.26 -12.76
C VAL A 139 10.57 -9.63 -12.24
N LYS A 140 11.13 -10.70 -12.82
CA LYS A 140 11.01 -12.06 -12.25
C LYS A 140 11.71 -12.08 -10.89
N GLY A 141 11.05 -12.61 -9.87
CA GLY A 141 11.50 -12.55 -8.48
C GLY A 141 11.06 -11.29 -7.74
N GLY A 142 10.58 -10.27 -8.44
CA GLY A 142 10.08 -9.04 -7.83
C GLY A 142 8.75 -9.24 -7.08
N ALA A 143 8.44 -8.33 -6.17
CA ALA A 143 7.29 -8.44 -5.29
C ALA A 143 6.34 -7.24 -5.36
N PHE A 144 5.06 -7.52 -5.11
CA PHE A 144 4.04 -6.55 -4.75
C PHE A 144 3.67 -6.76 -3.28
N ILE A 145 3.94 -5.76 -2.43
CA ILE A 145 3.59 -5.77 -1.00
C ILE A 145 2.51 -4.71 -0.78
N PHE A 146 1.38 -5.13 -0.25
CA PHE A 146 0.27 -4.21 -0.07
C PHE A 146 -0.53 -4.52 1.19
N SER A 147 -1.28 -3.54 1.66
CA SER A 147 -2.19 -3.71 2.77
C SER A 147 -3.51 -3.01 2.50
N GLU A 148 -4.61 -3.64 2.92
CA GLU A 148 -5.97 -3.19 2.67
C GLU A 148 -6.89 -3.45 3.88
N LYS A 149 -7.92 -2.64 4.02
CA LYS A 149 -9.09 -3.01 4.84
C LYS A 149 -9.91 -4.03 4.07
N ILE A 150 -10.34 -5.08 4.77
CA ILE A 150 -11.16 -6.15 4.19
C ILE A 150 -12.49 -6.27 4.91
N PHE A 151 -13.48 -6.89 4.24
CA PHE A 151 -14.72 -7.34 4.85
C PHE A 151 -14.71 -8.85 5.03
N SER A 152 -15.30 -9.32 6.13
CA SER A 152 -15.67 -10.72 6.28
C SER A 152 -17.01 -10.99 5.60
N ILE A 153 -17.11 -12.16 4.94
CA ILE A 153 -18.38 -12.66 4.38
C ILE A 153 -19.32 -13.06 5.54
N ASP A 154 -18.76 -13.58 6.63
CA ASP A 154 -19.50 -13.93 7.83
C ASP A 154 -19.86 -12.68 8.63
N SER A 155 -21.14 -12.45 8.87
CA SER A 155 -21.66 -11.25 9.53
C SER A 155 -21.23 -11.16 10.99
N GLN A 156 -21.14 -12.29 11.71
CA GLN A 156 -20.72 -12.31 13.12
C GLN A 156 -19.23 -11.96 13.24
N LEU A 157 -18.39 -12.52 12.37
CA LEU A 157 -16.96 -12.17 12.32
C LEU A 157 -16.76 -10.70 11.92
N GLN A 158 -17.55 -10.21 10.95
CA GLN A 158 -17.48 -8.81 10.52
C GLN A 158 -17.82 -7.87 11.68
N GLU A 159 -18.91 -8.14 12.41
CA GLU A 159 -19.33 -7.35 13.56
C GLU A 159 -18.28 -7.38 14.66
N MET A 160 -17.79 -8.56 15.03
CA MET A 160 -16.76 -8.73 16.05
C MET A 160 -15.49 -7.94 15.72
N MET A 161 -14.97 -8.06 14.50
CA MET A 161 -13.77 -7.34 14.07
C MET A 161 -13.99 -5.81 14.06
N GLN A 162 -15.18 -5.37 13.63
CA GLN A 162 -15.52 -3.95 13.58
C GLN A 162 -15.60 -3.34 14.99
N PHE A 163 -16.21 -4.03 15.96
CA PHE A 163 -16.31 -3.54 17.33
C PHE A 163 -14.94 -3.56 18.03
N CYS A 164 -14.12 -4.60 17.86
CA CYS A 164 -12.75 -4.61 18.37
C CYS A 164 -11.91 -3.46 17.78
N TYR A 165 -12.11 -3.14 16.51
CA TYR A 165 -11.49 -1.99 15.87
C TYR A 165 -11.96 -0.65 16.46
N TYR A 166 -13.25 -0.49 16.73
CA TYR A 166 -13.78 0.70 17.39
C TYR A 166 -13.28 0.84 18.82
N ASP A 167 -13.21 -0.25 19.59
CA ASP A 167 -12.67 -0.24 20.96
C ASP A 167 -11.20 0.23 20.99
N TYR A 168 -10.39 -0.19 20.00
CA TYR A 168 -9.05 0.34 19.86
C TYR A 168 -9.04 1.84 19.58
N LYS A 169 -9.83 2.30 18.61
CA LYS A 169 -9.87 3.73 18.22
C LYS A 169 -10.42 4.65 19.30
N ARG A 170 -11.33 4.15 20.13
CA ARG A 170 -11.90 4.91 21.26
C ARG A 170 -10.89 5.27 22.35
N GLN A 171 -9.67 4.75 22.27
CA GLN A 171 -8.57 5.20 23.12
C GLN A 171 -8.05 6.59 22.69
N PHE A 172 -8.30 7.00 21.44
CA PHE A 172 -7.78 8.23 20.83
C PHE A 172 -8.89 9.19 20.38
N TYR A 173 -10.06 8.68 20.03
CA TYR A 173 -11.17 9.43 19.44
C TYR A 173 -12.47 9.20 20.20
N SER A 174 -13.32 10.21 20.25
CA SER A 174 -14.69 10.12 20.74
C SER A 174 -15.58 9.27 19.81
N ALA A 175 -16.73 8.82 20.29
CA ALA A 175 -17.69 8.07 19.47
C ALA A 175 -18.24 8.91 18.30
N GLU A 176 -18.41 10.23 18.49
CA GLU A 176 -18.87 11.17 17.47
C GLU A 176 -17.85 11.31 16.35
N GLU A 177 -16.58 11.56 16.67
CA GLU A 177 -15.48 11.66 15.69
C GLU A 177 -15.32 10.35 14.89
N LEU A 178 -15.48 9.18 15.54
CA LEU A 178 -15.45 7.89 14.86
C LEU A 178 -16.57 7.76 13.84
N LEU A 179 -17.80 8.12 14.24
CA LEU A 179 -18.95 8.05 13.36
C LEU A 179 -18.84 9.02 12.18
N ASP A 180 -18.42 10.24 12.42
CA ASP A 180 -18.19 11.24 11.38
C ASP A 180 -17.15 10.79 10.36
N LYS A 181 -16.05 10.20 10.85
CA LYS A 181 -15.02 9.62 9.99
C LYS A 181 -15.55 8.45 9.15
N GLU A 182 -16.33 7.54 9.73
CA GLU A 182 -16.95 6.43 8.98
C GLU A 182 -17.94 6.94 7.92
N VAL A 183 -18.71 8.00 8.22
CA VAL A 183 -19.61 8.64 7.25
C VAL A 183 -18.82 9.22 6.07
N ASN A 184 -17.71 9.94 6.34
CA ASN A 184 -16.86 10.51 5.30
C ASN A 184 -16.18 9.42 4.46
N LEU A 185 -15.62 8.39 5.09
CA LEU A 185 -14.94 7.30 4.39
C LEU A 185 -15.86 6.39 3.57
N ARG A 186 -17.14 6.28 3.94
CA ARG A 186 -18.13 5.42 3.25
C ARG A 186 -18.21 5.67 1.75
N HIS A 187 -18.06 6.93 1.31
CA HIS A 187 -18.13 7.29 -0.09
C HIS A 187 -16.81 7.09 -0.83
N MET A 188 -15.70 7.14 -0.12
CA MET A 188 -14.33 7.12 -0.68
C MET A 188 -13.75 5.72 -0.70
N MET A 189 -13.86 5.00 0.42
CA MET A 189 -13.25 3.68 0.59
C MET A 189 -14.22 2.55 0.20
N LYS A 190 -13.74 1.60 -0.59
CA LYS A 190 -14.51 0.45 -1.11
C LYS A 190 -13.75 -0.86 -0.81
N PRO A 191 -13.74 -1.33 0.44
CA PRO A 191 -13.07 -2.58 0.78
C PRO A 191 -13.62 -3.76 -0.03
N LEU A 192 -12.80 -4.77 -0.21
CA LEU A 192 -13.13 -6.07 -0.80
C LEU A 192 -13.15 -7.13 0.31
N THR A 193 -13.67 -8.32 0.03
CA THR A 193 -13.39 -9.47 0.87
C THR A 193 -11.95 -9.93 0.65
N TYR A 194 -11.45 -10.76 1.57
CA TYR A 194 -10.11 -11.34 1.41
C TYR A 194 -10.01 -12.18 0.13
N GLU A 195 -11.05 -12.98 -0.15
CA GLU A 195 -11.13 -13.85 -1.32
C GLU A 195 -11.18 -13.07 -2.63
N GLU A 196 -11.97 -11.99 -2.69
CA GLU A 196 -12.00 -11.09 -3.86
C GLU A 196 -10.61 -10.48 -4.11
N LEU A 197 -9.93 -10.05 -3.04
CA LEU A 197 -8.61 -9.42 -3.13
C LEU A 197 -7.56 -10.42 -3.64
N ILE A 198 -7.51 -11.64 -3.07
CA ILE A 198 -6.61 -12.71 -3.53
C ILE A 198 -6.93 -13.12 -4.96
N GLY A 199 -8.22 -13.22 -5.32
CA GLY A 199 -8.64 -13.52 -6.69
C GLY A 199 -8.11 -12.54 -7.72
N MET A 200 -8.12 -11.24 -7.42
CA MET A 200 -7.56 -10.22 -8.31
C MET A 200 -6.04 -10.35 -8.48
N ILE A 201 -5.32 -10.67 -7.40
CA ILE A 201 -3.87 -10.86 -7.41
C ILE A 201 -3.50 -12.09 -8.25
N GLN A 202 -4.22 -13.21 -8.06
CA GLN A 202 -4.02 -14.43 -8.83
C GLN A 202 -4.38 -14.24 -10.32
N GLN A 203 -5.45 -13.50 -10.61
CA GLN A 203 -5.86 -13.19 -11.99
C GLN A 203 -4.78 -12.40 -12.74
N ALA A 204 -4.05 -11.52 -12.09
CA ALA A 204 -2.92 -10.78 -12.67
C ALA A 204 -1.71 -11.68 -12.98
N GLY A 205 -1.63 -12.88 -12.40
CA GLY A 205 -0.58 -13.86 -12.64
C GLY A 205 0.36 -14.14 -11.46
N PHE A 206 0.10 -13.56 -10.28
CA PHE A 206 0.88 -13.88 -9.08
C PHE A 206 0.55 -15.30 -8.59
N GLU A 207 1.54 -16.18 -8.57
CA GLU A 207 1.39 -17.56 -8.09
C GLU A 207 1.77 -17.74 -6.62
N SER A 208 2.65 -16.89 -6.10
CA SER A 208 3.10 -16.94 -4.70
C SER A 208 2.51 -15.76 -3.96
N VAL A 209 1.47 -16.00 -3.18
CA VAL A 209 0.73 -14.99 -2.43
C VAL A 209 0.61 -15.44 -0.98
N GLN A 210 1.02 -14.57 -0.04
CA GLN A 210 1.03 -14.88 1.40
C GLN A 210 0.59 -13.67 2.21
N PRO A 211 -0.41 -13.78 3.10
CA PRO A 211 -0.62 -12.80 4.16
C PRO A 211 0.54 -12.89 5.16
N PHE A 212 1.11 -11.74 5.53
CA PHE A 212 2.20 -11.67 6.51
C PHE A 212 1.82 -10.89 7.77
N TRP A 213 0.76 -10.07 7.68
CA TRP A 213 0.26 -9.27 8.78
C TRP A 213 -1.27 -9.22 8.74
N GLN A 214 -1.90 -9.29 9.89
CA GLN A 214 -3.35 -9.06 10.02
C GLN A 214 -3.65 -8.43 11.38
N ASN A 215 -4.51 -7.42 11.35
CA ASN A 215 -5.06 -6.82 12.56
C ASN A 215 -6.52 -6.48 12.35
N PHE A 216 -7.41 -7.21 13.05
CA PHE A 216 -8.86 -7.15 12.83
C PHE A 216 -9.19 -7.26 11.33
N ASN A 217 -9.85 -6.25 10.77
CA ASN A 217 -10.25 -6.16 9.37
C ASN A 217 -9.21 -5.48 8.46
N PHE A 218 -7.94 -5.48 8.84
CA PHE A 218 -6.82 -5.02 8.02
C PHE A 218 -5.86 -6.17 7.75
N VAL A 219 -5.40 -6.30 6.52
CA VAL A 219 -4.48 -7.36 6.10
C VAL A 219 -3.30 -6.79 5.33
N GLY A 220 -2.09 -7.32 5.57
CA GLY A 220 -0.88 -7.10 4.79
C GLY A 220 -0.54 -8.36 4.00
N ILE A 221 -0.31 -8.22 2.71
CA ILE A 221 -0.10 -9.34 1.77
C ILE A 221 1.15 -9.07 0.95
N ILE A 222 1.94 -10.12 0.72
CA ILE A 222 3.05 -10.15 -0.22
C ILE A 222 2.72 -11.10 -1.37
N ALA A 223 2.93 -10.64 -2.61
CA ALA A 223 2.75 -11.39 -3.82
C ALA A 223 4.02 -11.34 -4.66
N ILE A 224 4.57 -12.48 -5.06
CA ILE A 224 5.85 -12.58 -5.78
C ILE A 224 5.59 -13.04 -7.21
N LYS A 225 6.16 -12.33 -8.19
CA LYS A 225 6.21 -12.74 -9.59
C LYS A 225 7.28 -13.79 -9.77
N LYS A 226 6.89 -15.07 -9.81
CA LYS A 226 7.84 -16.16 -9.99
C LYS A 226 8.50 -16.14 -11.38
N SER A 227 9.76 -16.56 -11.44
CA SER A 227 10.35 -16.98 -12.69
C SER A 227 9.60 -18.23 -13.17
N GLN A 228 9.15 -18.27 -14.43
CA GLN A 228 8.67 -19.50 -15.04
C GLN A 228 9.83 -20.51 -15.12
N GLY A 229 10.15 -21.14 -14.01
CA GLY A 229 11.04 -22.27 -13.92
C GLY A 229 10.18 -23.52 -13.85
N LYS A 230 10.30 -24.41 -14.82
CA LYS A 230 9.79 -25.78 -14.69
C LYS A 230 10.39 -26.36 -13.42
N PHE A 231 9.62 -26.43 -12.33
CA PHE A 231 9.90 -27.43 -11.31
C PHE A 231 9.55 -28.78 -11.93
N SER A 232 10.53 -29.43 -12.56
CA SER A 232 10.48 -30.89 -12.72
C SER A 232 10.69 -31.48 -11.34
N VAL A 233 9.62 -32.03 -10.77
CA VAL A 233 9.64 -32.95 -9.63
C VAL A 233 10.32 -34.22 -10.06
#